data_321f4fd6269bab552afc5df90d7bc4e5
#
_entry.id   321f4fd6269bab552afc5df90d7bc4e5
#
_cell.length_a   1.000
_cell.length_b   1.000
_cell.length_c   1.000
_cell.angle_alpha   90.00
_cell.angle_beta   90.00
_cell.angle_gamma   90.00
#
_symmetry.space_group_name_H-M   'P 1'
#
loop_
_entity.id
_entity.type
_entity.pdbx_description
1 polymer ?
#
loop_
_entity_poly.entity_id
_entity_poly.type
_entity_poly.pdbx_seq_one_letter_code
_entity_poly.pdbx_strand_id
1 'polypeptide(L)'
;MGWDFWIDRGGTFTDIVGRDPDGRLHPHKLLSENPEAYPDAAIQGIRDLLGISGLDPFPSDMIHEVRMGTTVTTNALLERKGERTALLVTKGFRDVLRIGNQARPDIFAKEIALP
;
A
#
# COMPACT_ATOMS: atom_id res chain seq x y z
N MET A 1 17.56 20.92 -6.73
CA MET A 1 17.09 19.53 -6.81
C MET A 1 16.79 19.05 -5.41
N GLY A 2 15.73 18.31 -5.26
CA GLY A 2 15.31 17.76 -3.97
C GLY A 2 15.60 16.27 -3.87
N TRP A 3 15.16 15.69 -2.78
CA TRP A 3 15.20 14.26 -2.55
C TRP A 3 14.10 13.54 -3.32
N ASP A 4 14.39 12.31 -3.78
CA ASP A 4 13.38 11.39 -4.31
C ASP A 4 13.23 10.21 -3.34
N PHE A 5 12.00 9.76 -3.15
CA PHE A 5 11.71 8.65 -2.25
C PHE A 5 10.92 7.56 -2.96
N TRP A 6 11.33 6.31 -2.75
CA TRP A 6 10.60 5.10 -3.12
C TRP A 6 10.21 4.39 -1.84
N ILE A 7 8.91 4.15 -1.67
CA ILE A 7 8.34 3.60 -0.44
C ILE A 7 7.53 2.37 -0.78
N ASP A 8 7.85 1.26 -0.13
CA ASP A 8 7.07 0.03 -0.17
C ASP A 8 6.45 -0.20 1.21
N ARG A 9 5.14 0.03 1.32
CA ARG A 9 4.40 -0.18 2.55
C ARG A 9 3.89 -1.61 2.60
N GLY A 10 4.56 -2.46 3.40
CA GLY A 10 4.12 -3.81 3.74
C GLY A 10 3.17 -3.85 4.93
N GLY A 11 2.69 -5.05 5.27
CA GLY A 11 1.84 -5.26 6.44
C GLY A 11 2.57 -5.02 7.77
N THR A 12 3.81 -5.50 7.89
CA THR A 12 4.62 -5.40 9.11
C THR A 12 5.65 -4.29 9.02
N PHE A 13 6.41 -4.24 7.93
CA PHE A 13 7.47 -3.26 7.70
C PHE A 13 7.19 -2.40 6.48
N THR A 14 7.65 -1.17 6.56
CA THR A 14 7.73 -0.24 5.44
C THR A 14 9.20 -0.03 5.08
N ASP A 15 9.55 -0.31 3.84
CA ASP A 15 10.89 -0.09 3.29
C ASP A 15 10.91 1.23 2.52
N ILE A 16 11.93 2.03 2.74
CA ILE A 16 12.11 3.33 2.09
C ILE A 16 13.52 3.41 1.52
N VAL A 17 13.63 3.90 0.31
CA VAL A 17 14.89 4.30 -0.28
C VAL A 17 14.81 5.78 -0.63
N GLY A 18 15.63 6.61 -0.01
CA GLY A 18 15.81 8.00 -0.36
C GLY A 18 17.01 8.19 -1.28
N ARG A 19 16.87 8.97 -2.32
CA ARG A 19 17.99 9.45 -3.14
C ARG A 19 18.20 10.91 -2.85
N ASP A 20 19.38 11.26 -2.34
CA ASP A 20 19.74 12.63 -2.08
C ASP A 20 20.06 13.43 -3.36
N PRO A 21 20.21 14.75 -3.28
CA PRO A 21 20.56 15.58 -4.43
C PRO A 21 21.89 15.24 -5.10
N ASP A 22 22.80 14.58 -4.39
CA ASP A 22 24.10 14.12 -4.91
C ASP A 22 23.99 12.75 -5.59
N GLY A 23 22.79 12.14 -5.58
CA GLY A 23 22.50 10.86 -6.21
C GLY A 23 22.81 9.62 -5.35
N ARG A 24 23.15 9.79 -4.07
CA ARG A 24 23.42 8.69 -3.15
C ARG A 24 22.10 8.10 -2.64
N LEU A 25 22.08 6.78 -2.48
CA LEU A 25 20.91 6.05 -2.00
C LEU A 25 21.02 5.78 -0.50
N HIS A 26 19.94 6.05 0.22
CA HIS A 26 19.81 5.87 1.65
C HIS A 26 18.63 4.92 1.93
N PRO A 27 18.88 3.63 2.22
CA PRO A 27 17.84 2.70 2.60
C PRO A 27 17.43 2.91 4.06
N HIS A 28 16.14 2.75 4.35
CA HIS A 28 15.59 2.81 5.69
C HIS A 28 14.43 1.83 5.82
N LYS A 29 14.26 1.25 7.00
CA LYS A 29 13.18 0.31 7.31
C LYS A 29 12.59 0.65 8.67
N LEU A 30 11.25 0.66 8.74
CA LEU A 30 10.53 0.89 9.99
C LEU A 30 9.24 0.06 10.02
N LEU A 31 8.65 -0.07 11.20
CA LEU A 31 7.35 -0.75 11.33
C LEU A 31 6.27 0.05 10.61
N SER A 32 5.39 -0.64 9.88
CA SER A 32 4.26 -0.01 9.19
C SER A 32 3.28 0.64 10.17
N GLU A 33 3.11 0.02 11.35
CA GLU A 33 2.25 0.51 12.42
C GLU A 33 3.03 0.60 13.73
N ASN A 34 3.17 1.81 14.25
CA ASN A 34 3.74 2.09 15.56
C ASN A 34 3.13 3.39 16.12
N PRO A 35 1.83 3.35 16.53
CA PRO A 35 1.07 4.54 16.89
C PRO A 35 1.63 5.28 18.11
N GLU A 36 2.40 4.61 18.96
CA GLU A 36 3.08 5.25 20.11
C GLU A 36 4.24 6.13 19.68
N ALA A 37 4.90 5.82 18.56
CA ALA A 37 6.06 6.54 18.07
C ALA A 37 5.73 7.50 16.91
N TYR A 38 4.86 7.10 16.00
CA TYR A 38 4.47 7.90 14.84
C TYR A 38 3.10 7.46 14.28
N PRO A 39 2.33 8.38 13.68
CA PRO A 39 1.04 8.08 13.09
C PRO A 39 1.14 7.45 11.68
N ASP A 40 2.23 7.72 10.94
CA ASP A 40 2.42 7.25 9.56
C ASP A 40 3.89 6.92 9.31
N ALA A 41 4.12 5.66 8.88
CA ALA A 41 5.47 5.15 8.64
C ALA A 41 6.18 5.82 7.45
N ALA A 42 5.46 6.15 6.38
CA ALA A 42 6.06 6.77 5.21
C ALA A 42 6.58 8.18 5.55
N ILE A 43 5.77 8.97 6.24
CA ILE A 43 6.14 10.32 6.69
C ILE A 43 7.29 10.26 7.68
N GLN A 44 7.23 9.34 8.65
CA GLN A 44 8.30 9.18 9.62
C GLN A 44 9.62 8.80 8.96
N GLY A 45 9.60 7.85 8.04
CA GLY A 45 10.80 7.42 7.35
C GLY A 45 11.44 8.50 6.48
N ILE A 46 10.64 9.36 5.84
CA ILE A 46 11.15 10.54 5.14
C ILE A 46 11.82 11.49 6.12
N ARG A 47 11.19 11.76 7.27
CA ARG A 47 11.78 12.61 8.32
C ARG A 47 13.09 12.05 8.85
N ASP A 48 13.15 10.75 9.10
CA ASP A 48 14.36 10.07 9.59
C ASP A 48 15.51 10.23 8.60
N LEU A 49 15.28 10.02 7.31
CA LEU A 49 16.28 10.17 6.27
C LEU A 49 16.73 11.62 6.06
N LEU A 50 15.85 12.58 6.25
CA LEU A 50 16.16 14.00 6.18
C LEU A 50 16.75 14.54 7.49
N GLY A 51 16.74 13.77 8.58
CA GLY A 51 17.21 14.20 9.89
C GLY A 51 16.34 15.29 10.54
N ILE A 52 15.02 15.28 10.28
CA ILE A 52 14.08 16.31 10.73
C ILE A 52 13.20 15.77 11.85
N SER A 53 13.07 16.56 12.93
CA SER A 53 12.20 16.22 14.06
C SER A 53 10.73 16.10 13.67
N GLY A 54 9.98 15.21 14.35
CA GLY A 54 8.54 15.10 14.19
C GLY A 54 7.73 16.35 14.57
N LEU A 55 8.34 17.27 15.31
CA LEU A 55 7.74 18.55 15.70
C LEU A 55 7.90 19.65 14.65
N ASP A 56 8.85 19.48 13.73
CA ASP A 56 9.09 20.45 12.67
C ASP A 56 8.05 20.32 11.54
N PRO A 57 7.78 21.40 10.80
CA PRO A 57 6.95 21.33 9.60
C PRO A 57 7.45 20.27 8.62
N PHE A 58 6.56 19.64 7.89
CA PHE A 58 6.95 18.64 6.88
C PHE A 58 7.73 19.36 5.76
N PRO A 59 8.94 18.88 5.40
CA PRO A 59 9.87 19.60 4.52
C PRO A 59 9.56 19.36 3.03
N SER A 60 8.38 19.74 2.61
CA SER A 60 7.91 19.54 1.22
C SER A 60 8.78 20.20 0.16
N ASP A 61 9.45 21.30 0.52
CA ASP A 61 10.39 22.02 -0.33
C ASP A 61 11.70 21.29 -0.60
N MET A 62 12.07 20.34 0.27
CA MET A 62 13.25 19.49 0.11
C MET A 62 12.95 18.22 -0.71
N ILE A 63 11.68 17.95 -1.04
CA ILE A 63 11.25 16.74 -1.70
C ILE A 63 10.89 17.04 -3.16
N HIS A 64 11.52 16.30 -4.07
CA HIS A 64 11.23 16.41 -5.50
C HIS A 64 10.13 15.40 -5.91
N GLU A 65 10.24 14.14 -5.50
CA GLU A 65 9.30 13.10 -5.88
C GLU A 65 9.13 12.06 -4.77
N VAL A 66 7.91 11.55 -4.62
CA VAL A 66 7.60 10.38 -3.79
C VAL A 66 6.83 9.37 -4.63
N ARG A 67 7.34 8.14 -4.71
CA ARG A 67 6.68 6.98 -5.32
C ARG A 67 6.37 5.97 -4.23
N MET A 68 5.10 5.59 -4.11
CA MET A 68 4.65 4.67 -3.08
C MET A 68 3.91 3.48 -3.69
N GLY A 69 4.30 2.29 -3.29
CA GLY A 69 3.54 1.06 -3.48
C GLY A 69 3.04 0.51 -2.14
N THR A 70 1.98 -0.27 -2.18
CA THR A 70 1.46 -0.94 -0.98
C THR A 70 1.01 -2.36 -1.31
N THR A 71 1.36 -3.31 -0.44
CA THR A 71 0.91 -4.70 -0.50
C THR A 71 -0.12 -5.04 0.57
N VAL A 72 -0.57 -4.05 1.35
CA VAL A 72 -1.50 -4.24 2.47
C VAL A 72 -2.80 -4.91 2.02
N THR A 73 -3.38 -4.45 0.92
CA THR A 73 -4.62 -5.03 0.36
C THR A 73 -4.41 -6.45 -0.12
N THR A 74 -3.29 -6.72 -0.80
CA THR A 74 -2.93 -8.08 -1.26
C THR A 74 -2.77 -9.02 -0.08
N ASN A 75 -2.06 -8.59 0.97
CA ASN A 75 -1.87 -9.37 2.18
C ASN A 75 -3.21 -9.64 2.88
N ALA A 76 -4.08 -8.65 3.01
CA ALA A 76 -5.41 -8.81 3.60
C ALA A 76 -6.25 -9.83 2.82
N LEU A 77 -6.16 -9.82 1.49
CA LEU A 77 -6.85 -10.79 0.63
C LEU A 77 -6.31 -12.21 0.84
N LEU A 78 -5.00 -12.39 0.86
CA LEU A 78 -4.36 -13.69 1.07
C LEU A 78 -4.64 -14.26 2.46
N GLU A 79 -4.66 -13.41 3.48
CA GLU A 79 -4.95 -13.79 4.86
C GLU A 79 -6.46 -13.89 5.14
N ARG A 80 -7.31 -13.58 4.18
CA ARG A 80 -8.78 -13.50 4.31
C ARG A 80 -9.23 -12.56 5.43
N LYS A 81 -8.47 -11.50 5.65
CA LYS A 81 -8.78 -10.42 6.59
C LYS A 81 -9.38 -9.26 5.82
N GLY A 82 -10.60 -8.89 6.12
CA GLY A 82 -11.28 -7.76 5.48
C GLY A 82 -12.36 -7.20 6.39
N GLU A 83 -12.73 -5.97 6.13
CA GLU A 83 -13.85 -5.33 6.81
C GLU A 83 -15.18 -5.92 6.35
N ARG A 84 -16.18 -5.83 7.22
CA ARG A 84 -17.55 -6.20 6.86
C ARG A 84 -18.05 -5.25 5.77
N THR A 85 -18.38 -5.82 4.62
CA THR A 85 -18.72 -5.03 3.44
C THR A 85 -20.15 -5.31 3.00
N ALA A 86 -20.89 -4.27 2.60
CA ALA A 86 -22.17 -4.38 1.93
C ALA A 86 -22.01 -3.91 0.47
N LEU A 87 -22.55 -4.72 -0.44
CA LEU A 87 -22.56 -4.38 -1.86
C LEU A 87 -23.94 -3.90 -2.27
N LEU A 88 -24.04 -2.67 -2.73
CA LEU A 88 -25.22 -2.09 -3.33
C LEU A 88 -25.16 -2.23 -4.85
N VAL A 89 -26.13 -2.91 -5.43
CA VAL A 89 -26.19 -3.15 -6.88
C VAL A 89 -27.58 -2.84 -7.42
N THR A 90 -27.67 -2.53 -8.70
CA THR A 90 -28.93 -2.38 -9.41
C THR A 90 -29.72 -3.70 -9.36
N LYS A 91 -31.02 -3.61 -9.15
CA LYS A 91 -31.91 -4.77 -9.14
C LYS A 91 -31.75 -5.57 -10.45
N GLY A 92 -31.57 -6.87 -10.33
CA GLY A 92 -31.31 -7.77 -11.48
C GLY A 92 -29.83 -8.04 -11.76
N PHE A 93 -28.89 -7.30 -11.12
CA PHE A 93 -27.44 -7.46 -11.32
C PHE A 93 -26.72 -8.15 -10.15
N ARG A 94 -27.46 -8.79 -9.28
CA ARG A 94 -26.93 -9.44 -8.08
C ARG A 94 -25.78 -10.44 -8.37
N ASP A 95 -25.88 -11.18 -9.48
CA ASP A 95 -24.95 -12.26 -9.81
C ASP A 95 -23.75 -11.81 -10.65
N VAL A 96 -23.58 -10.52 -10.91
CA VAL A 96 -22.45 -10.00 -11.71
C VAL A 96 -21.11 -10.47 -11.16
N LEU A 97 -20.88 -10.40 -9.86
CA LEU A 97 -19.63 -10.87 -9.24
C LEU A 97 -19.46 -12.38 -9.33
N ARG A 98 -20.54 -13.16 -9.31
CA ARG A 98 -20.50 -14.62 -9.44
C ARG A 98 -20.21 -15.06 -10.86
N ILE A 99 -20.75 -14.35 -11.83
CA ILE A 99 -20.55 -14.62 -13.27
C ILE A 99 -19.11 -14.24 -13.67
N GLY A 100 -18.59 -13.13 -13.11
CA GLY A 100 -17.27 -12.62 -13.42
C GLY A 100 -17.09 -12.39 -14.92
N ASN A 101 -15.98 -12.85 -15.46
CA ASN A 101 -15.66 -12.77 -16.90
C ASN A 101 -16.08 -14.02 -17.69
N GLN A 102 -16.87 -14.90 -17.10
CA GLN A 102 -17.35 -16.17 -17.69
C GLN A 102 -16.22 -17.15 -18.06
N ALA A 103 -15.05 -17.03 -17.50
CA ALA A 103 -13.98 -18.01 -17.68
C ALA A 103 -14.38 -19.35 -17.04
N ARG A 104 -14.40 -20.40 -17.83
CA ARG A 104 -14.74 -21.76 -17.39
C ARG A 104 -13.55 -22.68 -17.65
N PRO A 105 -12.87 -23.16 -16.61
CA PRO A 105 -11.79 -24.15 -16.77
C PRO A 105 -12.29 -25.45 -17.41
N ASP A 106 -13.52 -25.85 -17.07
CA ASP A 106 -14.23 -26.99 -17.66
C ASP A 106 -15.56 -26.53 -18.26
N ILE A 107 -15.62 -26.48 -19.59
CA ILE A 107 -16.78 -25.99 -20.33
C ILE A 107 -17.99 -26.95 -20.25
N PHE A 108 -17.77 -28.20 -19.84
CA PHE A 108 -18.80 -29.22 -19.70
C PHE A 108 -19.25 -29.43 -18.24
N ALA A 109 -18.69 -28.72 -17.30
CA ALA A 109 -19.08 -28.80 -15.90
C ALA A 109 -20.57 -28.44 -15.73
N LYS A 110 -21.33 -29.29 -15.06
CA LYS A 110 -22.74 -29.04 -14.72
C LYS A 110 -22.86 -28.10 -13.51
N GLU A 111 -21.91 -28.14 -12.62
CA GLU A 111 -21.80 -27.25 -11.47
C GLU A 111 -20.55 -26.42 -11.60
N ILE A 112 -20.69 -25.11 -11.43
CA ILE A 112 -19.60 -24.13 -11.52
C ILE A 112 -19.38 -23.56 -10.14
N ALA A 113 -18.17 -23.79 -9.59
CA ALA A 113 -17.72 -23.16 -8.36
C ALA A 113 -16.82 -21.96 -8.68
N LEU A 114 -16.87 -20.94 -7.83
CA LEU A 114 -15.90 -19.85 -7.85
C LEU A 114 -14.55 -20.38 -7.33
N PRO A 115 -13.44 -19.95 -7.92
CA PRO A 115 -12.11 -20.35 -7.51
C PRO A 115 -11.78 -19.88 -6.08
#